data_79fab129b71a89b86acaf666e66f9dea
#
_entry.id   79fab129b71a89b86acaf666e66f9dea
#
_cell.length_a   1.000
_cell.length_b   1.000
_cell.length_c   1.000
_cell.angle_alpha   90.00
_cell.angle_beta   90.00
_cell.angle_gamma   90.00
#
_symmetry.space_group_name_H-M   'P 1'
#
loop_
_entity.id
_entity.type
_entity.pdbx_description
1 polymer ?
#
loop_
_entity_poly.entity_id
_entity_poly.type
_entity_poly.pdbx_seq_one_letter_code
_entity_poly.pdbx_strand_id
1 'polypeptide(L)'
;MINIITKKQKSDAFAINLKSSAYNHGGLGGNLGINGAKQINENLAFSFDIQSFNLDGYQEGYNEKGYFINTKTYIDINDNSDLTLGYNYFKSKNTSSGYLTKTQAQSNPTQKGNSDNITQINRLEISLDYHYYFDDIWEFNLEAFWQNQKINYLKDEISMKGTTAYQNGSGFEDTLTGISLKNKLNYANNSYFIFGYEFANHDAKRKSLVYYSAAPIINYHRMTTLMDMTKQSHSIFALNSHNFNEFFTLSGGARYEFSTYNTNRSYRNEMSMNGKPPSPTIIDSTTLFDTNKNANNFAFEITPNFKYSDTGKLYIKYERGFVSPSPAQFVNKDKNSQKYYSANLNPEIFDTFELGIDDFWWDFYGFNLTLFYTLSKDEISYLGNPHSTSGSWWKYYNIDQTRRLGVELSLSQNFLDDDLIFRESLTYLDAKISKGVNDGMRIPYVSKIKATAGLEYAWNKNFSNFIDLTYFSRAKDGGTIDENTGKMSKNSWIRDYFLTDIGMKYNYKKLQILVGIRNLFDKRYYTYQDSINDQYLVGNGRNYYVEFKYAF
;
A
#
# COMPACT_ATOMS: atom_id res chain seq x y z
N MET A 1 -10.26 -7.31 4.14
CA MET A 1 -9.48 -6.42 5.08
C MET A 1 -8.52 -7.30 5.84
N ILE A 2 -7.23 -6.95 5.90
CA ILE A 2 -6.25 -7.69 6.70
C ILE A 2 -6.23 -7.05 8.07
N ASN A 3 -6.59 -7.80 9.11
CA ASN A 3 -6.50 -7.36 10.50
C ASN A 3 -5.25 -7.99 11.14
N ILE A 4 -4.31 -7.16 11.57
CA ILE A 4 -3.07 -7.60 12.21
C ILE A 4 -3.22 -7.40 13.71
N ILE A 5 -3.44 -8.48 14.45
CA ILE A 5 -3.48 -8.45 15.91
C ILE A 5 -2.07 -8.76 16.46
N THR A 6 -1.43 -7.77 17.05
CA THR A 6 -0.13 -7.95 17.70
C THR A 6 -0.31 -8.55 19.09
N LYS A 7 0.53 -9.54 19.44
CA LYS A 7 0.54 -10.08 20.80
C LYS A 7 0.92 -9.00 21.81
N LYS A 8 0.16 -8.90 22.92
CA LYS A 8 0.58 -8.13 24.09
C LYS A 8 1.77 -8.86 24.72
N GLN A 9 2.97 -8.28 24.60
CA GLN A 9 4.16 -8.87 25.18
C GLN A 9 4.38 -8.30 26.58
N LYS A 10 3.95 -9.03 27.59
CA LYS A 10 4.05 -8.66 29.01
C LYS A 10 5.23 -9.32 29.73
N SER A 11 5.95 -10.28 29.09
CA SER A 11 7.11 -10.94 29.67
C SER A 11 8.41 -10.26 29.24
N ASP A 12 9.43 -10.36 30.08
CA ASP A 12 10.77 -9.84 29.79
C ASP A 12 11.33 -10.50 28.52
N ALA A 13 11.74 -9.67 27.56
CA ALA A 13 12.36 -10.10 26.33
C ALA A 13 13.25 -8.99 25.77
N PHE A 14 14.38 -9.37 25.17
CA PHE A 14 15.25 -8.45 24.46
C PHE A 14 15.91 -9.13 23.28
N ALA A 15 15.94 -8.49 22.14
CA ALA A 15 16.62 -9.01 20.95
C ALA A 15 17.28 -7.90 20.13
N ILE A 16 18.37 -8.25 19.48
CA ILE A 16 19.09 -7.44 18.51
C ILE A 16 19.02 -8.14 17.16
N ASN A 17 18.68 -7.37 16.11
CA ASN A 17 18.61 -7.84 14.74
C ASN A 17 19.56 -7.00 13.88
N LEU A 18 20.42 -7.65 13.14
CA LEU A 18 21.32 -7.02 12.17
C LEU A 18 21.09 -7.65 10.81
N LYS A 19 20.82 -6.84 9.80
CA LYS A 19 20.71 -7.27 8.41
C LYS A 19 21.65 -6.47 7.55
N SER A 20 22.38 -7.15 6.66
CA SER A 20 23.21 -6.54 5.64
C SER A 20 22.91 -7.18 4.28
N SER A 21 22.98 -6.39 3.21
CA SER A 21 22.79 -6.88 1.85
C SER A 21 23.66 -6.15 0.85
N ALA A 22 23.97 -6.80 -0.26
CA ALA A 22 24.75 -6.24 -1.35
C ALA A 22 24.22 -6.72 -2.70
N TYR A 23 24.15 -5.83 -3.69
CA TYR A 23 23.87 -6.20 -5.08
C TYR A 23 25.18 -6.56 -5.80
N ASN A 24 25.09 -7.41 -6.83
CA ASN A 24 26.24 -7.84 -7.63
C ASN A 24 26.95 -6.69 -8.38
N HIS A 25 26.30 -5.55 -8.56
CA HIS A 25 26.83 -4.35 -9.23
C HIS A 25 27.03 -3.15 -8.30
N GLY A 26 27.22 -3.36 -7.02
CA GLY A 26 27.27 -2.32 -5.99
C GLY A 26 25.94 -2.22 -5.23
N GLY A 27 25.74 -1.14 -4.52
CA GLY A 27 24.57 -0.97 -3.66
C GLY A 27 24.64 -1.84 -2.39
N LEU A 28 24.89 -1.19 -1.27
CA LEU A 28 24.99 -1.83 0.05
C LEU A 28 23.77 -1.47 0.89
N GLY A 29 23.27 -2.43 1.63
CA GLY A 29 22.16 -2.23 2.55
C GLY A 29 22.50 -2.70 3.95
N GLY A 30 22.05 -1.93 4.96
CA GLY A 30 22.14 -2.31 6.36
C GLY A 30 20.89 -1.91 7.13
N ASN A 31 20.48 -2.78 8.06
CA ASN A 31 19.43 -2.51 9.03
C ASN A 31 19.89 -3.03 10.39
N LEU A 32 19.77 -2.18 11.41
CA LEU A 32 19.97 -2.52 12.81
C LEU A 32 18.64 -2.33 13.54
N GLY A 33 18.16 -3.38 14.19
CA GLY A 33 16.94 -3.37 15.01
C GLY A 33 17.25 -3.81 16.44
N ILE A 34 16.61 -3.15 17.40
CA ILE A 34 16.62 -3.50 18.82
C ILE A 34 15.17 -3.52 19.28
N ASN A 35 14.73 -4.64 19.80
CA ASN A 35 13.38 -4.77 20.32
C ASN A 35 13.37 -5.48 21.67
N GLY A 36 12.40 -5.13 22.49
CA GLY A 36 12.26 -5.74 23.80
C GLY A 36 10.95 -5.42 24.47
N ALA A 37 10.74 -6.12 25.58
CA ALA A 37 9.64 -5.86 26.50
C ALA A 37 10.14 -6.06 27.94
N LYS A 38 9.54 -5.31 28.85
CA LYS A 38 9.82 -5.39 30.29
C LYS A 38 8.52 -5.32 31.05
N GLN A 39 8.27 -6.31 31.90
CA GLN A 39 7.25 -6.22 32.92
C GLN A 39 7.81 -5.43 34.10
N ILE A 40 7.18 -4.29 34.43
CA ILE A 40 7.63 -3.38 35.48
C ILE A 40 7.05 -3.82 36.82
N ASN A 41 5.77 -4.19 36.81
CA ASN A 41 5.04 -4.80 37.93
C ASN A 41 3.86 -5.62 37.41
N GLU A 42 3.01 -6.14 38.29
CA GLU A 42 1.87 -7.00 37.92
C GLU A 42 0.92 -6.32 36.92
N ASN A 43 0.76 -4.98 37.02
CA ASN A 43 -0.21 -4.22 36.25
C ASN A 43 0.40 -3.36 35.14
N LEU A 44 1.74 -3.32 35.02
CA LEU A 44 2.42 -2.42 34.08
C LEU A 44 3.51 -3.15 33.30
N ALA A 45 3.41 -3.12 31.99
CA ALA A 45 4.47 -3.60 31.08
C ALA A 45 4.74 -2.57 29.98
N PHE A 46 5.96 -2.60 29.47
CA PHE A 46 6.43 -1.71 28.40
C PHE A 46 7.12 -2.54 27.31
N SER A 47 6.87 -2.22 26.05
CA SER A 47 7.60 -2.80 24.92
C SER A 47 8.10 -1.73 23.97
N PHE A 48 9.18 -2.03 23.25
CA PHE A 48 9.76 -1.14 22.25
C PHE A 48 10.33 -1.92 21.07
N ASP A 49 10.34 -1.28 19.90
CA ASP A 49 11.04 -1.69 18.70
C ASP A 49 11.66 -0.45 18.05
N ILE A 50 12.99 -0.44 17.94
CA ILE A 50 13.77 0.65 17.38
C ILE A 50 14.58 0.08 16.23
N GLN A 51 14.45 0.67 15.05
CA GLN A 51 15.18 0.24 13.86
C GLN A 51 15.83 1.43 13.17
N SER A 52 17.02 1.22 12.64
CA SER A 52 17.72 2.17 11.78
C SER A 52 18.17 1.45 10.51
N PHE A 53 17.98 2.06 9.36
CA PHE A 53 18.31 1.46 8.07
C PHE A 53 18.96 2.46 7.12
N ASN A 54 19.84 1.93 6.26
CA ASN A 54 20.43 2.62 5.12
C ASN A 54 20.59 1.59 4.00
N LEU A 55 19.79 1.73 2.93
CA LEU A 55 19.61 0.75 1.88
C LEU A 55 19.87 1.41 0.53
N ASP A 56 20.97 1.05 -0.12
CA ASP A 56 21.15 1.38 -1.53
C ASP A 56 20.32 0.42 -2.41
N GLY A 57 19.84 0.92 -3.53
CA GLY A 57 19.12 0.12 -4.51
C GLY A 57 20.03 -0.58 -5.51
N TYR A 58 19.41 -1.38 -6.39
CA TYR A 58 20.08 -1.99 -7.55
C TYR A 58 20.50 -0.95 -8.60
N GLN A 59 19.72 0.11 -8.73
CA GLN A 59 19.98 1.22 -9.66
C GLN A 59 20.77 2.31 -8.96
N GLU A 60 21.81 2.85 -9.62
CA GLU A 60 22.61 3.97 -9.13
C GLU A 60 21.74 5.20 -8.79
N GLY A 61 22.06 5.86 -7.68
CA GLY A 61 21.31 7.01 -7.19
C GLY A 61 20.04 6.65 -6.43
N TYR A 62 19.70 5.37 -6.27
CA TYR A 62 18.65 4.95 -5.34
C TYR A 62 19.25 4.71 -3.95
N ASN A 63 18.70 5.40 -2.96
CA ASN A 63 19.05 5.18 -1.55
C ASN A 63 17.83 5.46 -0.67
N GLU A 64 17.58 4.62 0.30
CA GLU A 64 16.61 4.84 1.35
C GLU A 64 17.27 4.72 2.70
N LYS A 65 17.14 5.74 3.54
CA LYS A 65 17.67 5.74 4.91
C LYS A 65 16.68 6.34 5.88
N GLY A 66 16.71 5.83 7.09
CA GLY A 66 15.79 6.31 8.10
C GLY A 66 15.83 5.52 9.38
N TYR A 67 14.84 5.79 10.23
CA TYR A 67 14.64 5.07 11.48
C TYR A 67 13.16 5.00 11.83
N PHE A 68 12.85 3.99 12.62
CA PHE A 68 11.54 3.68 13.14
C PHE A 68 11.63 3.46 14.64
N ILE A 69 10.69 4.01 15.38
CA ILE A 69 10.55 3.82 16.82
C ILE A 69 9.09 3.46 17.10
N ASN A 70 8.86 2.32 17.71
CA ASN A 70 7.56 1.92 18.20
C ASN A 70 7.68 1.61 19.68
N THR A 71 6.78 2.15 20.49
CA THR A 71 6.67 1.80 21.91
C THR A 71 5.22 1.56 22.27
N LYS A 72 5.00 0.63 23.19
CA LYS A 72 3.68 0.38 23.78
C LYS A 72 3.81 0.27 25.31
N THR A 73 2.88 0.88 26.00
CA THR A 73 2.69 0.75 27.45
C THR A 73 1.38 0.01 27.67
N TYR A 74 1.43 -1.09 28.40
CA TYR A 74 0.29 -1.93 28.76
C TYR A 74 -0.01 -1.72 30.23
N ILE A 75 -1.24 -1.38 30.56
CA ILE A 75 -1.70 -1.05 31.92
C ILE A 75 -2.94 -1.90 32.19
N ASP A 76 -2.84 -2.84 33.13
CA ASP A 76 -3.99 -3.54 33.67
C ASP A 76 -4.58 -2.67 34.79
N ILE A 77 -5.70 -1.99 34.54
CA ILE A 77 -6.31 -1.05 35.48
C ILE A 77 -6.96 -1.82 36.63
N ASN A 78 -7.64 -2.92 36.30
CA ASN A 78 -8.22 -3.88 37.22
C ASN A 78 -8.49 -5.20 36.47
N ASP A 79 -9.09 -6.19 37.14
CA ASP A 79 -9.36 -7.51 36.57
C ASP A 79 -10.25 -7.47 35.31
N ASN A 80 -11.05 -6.41 35.16
CA ASN A 80 -12.02 -6.26 34.08
C ASN A 80 -11.62 -5.24 33.01
N SER A 81 -10.48 -4.55 33.16
CA SER A 81 -10.10 -3.51 32.19
C SER A 81 -8.62 -3.35 32.00
N ASP A 82 -8.22 -3.15 30.75
CA ASP A 82 -6.85 -2.84 30.35
C ASP A 82 -6.79 -1.67 29.38
N LEU A 83 -5.65 -0.99 29.40
CA LEU A 83 -5.33 0.14 28.56
C LEU A 83 -3.98 -0.08 27.88
N THR A 84 -3.92 0.11 26.59
CA THR A 84 -2.67 0.14 25.81
C THR A 84 -2.47 1.54 25.25
N LEU A 85 -1.32 2.15 25.53
CA LEU A 85 -0.88 3.40 24.92
C LEU A 85 0.23 3.11 23.93
N GLY A 86 0.07 3.57 22.70
CA GLY A 86 1.01 3.38 21.59
C GLY A 86 1.65 4.70 21.15
N TYR A 87 2.93 4.64 20.82
CA TYR A 87 3.68 5.72 20.19
C TYR A 87 4.50 5.15 19.03
N ASN A 88 4.30 5.69 17.84
CA ASN A 88 5.02 5.35 16.63
C ASN A 88 5.67 6.59 16.04
N TYR A 89 6.96 6.52 15.73
CA TYR A 89 7.65 7.55 14.97
C TYR A 89 8.45 6.92 13.82
N PHE A 90 8.24 7.43 12.63
CA PHE A 90 8.95 7.01 11.43
C PHE A 90 9.54 8.22 10.72
N LYS A 91 10.80 8.13 10.35
CA LYS A 91 11.46 9.12 9.49
C LYS A 91 12.28 8.41 8.42
N SER A 92 12.09 8.81 7.16
CA SER A 92 12.92 8.34 6.07
C SER A 92 13.26 9.43 5.09
N LYS A 93 14.38 9.24 4.39
CA LYS A 93 14.78 9.97 3.19
C LYS A 93 15.01 8.94 2.09
N ASN A 94 14.23 9.04 1.03
CA ASN A 94 14.33 8.20 -0.16
C ASN A 94 14.84 9.04 -1.33
N THR A 95 15.85 8.56 -2.03
CA THR A 95 16.35 9.12 -3.29
C THR A 95 16.03 8.12 -4.39
N SER A 96 15.38 8.56 -5.47
CA SER A 96 15.05 7.74 -6.64
C SER A 96 15.68 8.35 -7.88
N SER A 97 16.34 7.55 -8.69
CA SER A 97 17.03 7.97 -9.91
C SER A 97 16.11 8.10 -11.14
N GLY A 98 14.82 7.75 -11.00
CA GLY A 98 13.84 7.83 -12.08
C GLY A 98 13.90 6.67 -13.08
N TYR A 99 13.33 6.91 -14.28
CA TYR A 99 13.17 5.90 -15.31
C TYR A 99 14.41 5.80 -16.20
N LEU A 100 14.63 4.61 -16.77
CA LEU A 100 15.57 4.38 -17.87
C LEU A 100 14.81 4.36 -19.20
N THR A 101 15.50 4.70 -20.30
CA THR A 101 15.02 4.37 -21.64
C THR A 101 15.17 2.86 -21.87
N LYS A 102 14.50 2.31 -22.90
CA LYS A 102 14.62 0.90 -23.27
C LYS A 102 16.07 0.49 -23.54
N THR A 103 16.78 1.31 -24.30
CA THR A 103 18.20 1.07 -24.63
C THR A 103 19.06 1.06 -23.37
N GLN A 104 18.87 2.02 -22.47
CA GLN A 104 19.58 2.07 -21.19
C GLN A 104 19.27 0.85 -20.32
N ALA A 105 18.01 0.49 -20.17
CA ALA A 105 17.59 -0.67 -19.37
C ALA A 105 18.14 -2.00 -19.92
N GLN A 106 18.38 -2.09 -21.22
CA GLN A 106 18.98 -3.27 -21.88
C GLN A 106 20.51 -3.29 -21.80
N SER A 107 21.17 -2.16 -21.99
CA SER A 107 22.64 -2.07 -22.00
C SER A 107 23.23 -2.07 -20.59
N ASN A 108 22.75 -1.18 -19.72
CA ASN A 108 23.18 -1.06 -18.33
C ASN A 108 21.99 -0.80 -17.39
N PRO A 109 21.36 -1.85 -16.83
CA PRO A 109 20.17 -1.72 -16.00
C PRO A 109 20.43 -1.05 -14.64
N THR A 110 21.68 -0.96 -14.21
CA THR A 110 22.06 -0.36 -12.93
C THR A 110 22.34 1.13 -13.01
N GLN A 111 22.48 1.68 -14.23
CA GLN A 111 22.82 3.09 -14.38
C GLN A 111 21.75 4.02 -13.81
N LYS A 112 22.16 5.23 -13.48
CA LYS A 112 21.26 6.29 -13.02
C LYS A 112 20.21 6.63 -14.09
N GLY A 113 18.98 6.81 -13.68
CA GLY A 113 17.87 7.22 -14.54
C GLY A 113 17.80 8.73 -14.78
N ASN A 114 16.66 9.18 -15.25
CA ASN A 114 16.46 10.53 -15.77
C ASN A 114 16.13 11.60 -14.71
N SER A 115 16.08 11.27 -13.43
CA SER A 115 15.73 12.24 -12.39
C SER A 115 16.34 11.91 -11.02
N ASP A 116 16.57 12.95 -10.23
CA ASP A 116 16.90 12.87 -8.81
C ASP A 116 15.68 13.30 -8.00
N ASN A 117 14.81 12.36 -7.69
CA ASN A 117 13.68 12.63 -6.82
C ASN A 117 14.04 12.26 -5.39
N ILE A 118 14.03 13.24 -4.51
CA ILE A 118 14.27 13.04 -3.09
C ILE A 118 12.94 13.26 -2.37
N THR A 119 12.52 12.25 -1.61
CA THR A 119 11.33 12.30 -0.77
C THR A 119 11.73 12.11 0.68
N GLN A 120 11.33 13.03 1.54
CA GLN A 120 11.49 12.91 2.99
C GLN A 120 10.13 12.71 3.62
N ILE A 121 10.00 11.67 4.46
CA ILE A 121 8.79 11.33 5.18
C ILE A 121 9.08 11.45 6.67
N ASN A 122 8.19 12.14 7.40
CA ASN A 122 8.13 12.13 8.87
C ASN A 122 6.70 11.76 9.25
N ARG A 123 6.52 10.73 10.07
CA ARG A 123 5.22 10.31 10.58
C ARG A 123 5.29 10.10 12.08
N LEU A 124 4.34 10.68 12.78
CA LEU A 124 4.11 10.49 14.21
C LEU A 124 2.68 9.97 14.39
N GLU A 125 2.53 8.95 15.21
CA GLU A 125 1.25 8.39 15.60
C GLU A 125 1.21 8.16 17.11
N ILE A 126 0.09 8.49 17.71
CA ILE A 126 -0.24 8.21 19.12
C ILE A 126 -1.56 7.46 19.10
N SER A 127 -1.64 6.36 19.83
CA SER A 127 -2.85 5.54 19.93
C SER A 127 -3.18 5.18 21.36
N LEU A 128 -4.45 4.99 21.60
CA LEU A 128 -5.03 4.51 22.83
C LEU A 128 -5.99 3.37 22.48
N ASP A 129 -5.87 2.28 23.19
CA ASP A 129 -6.74 1.13 23.07
C ASP A 129 -7.17 0.71 24.48
N TYR A 130 -8.46 0.86 24.78
CA TYR A 130 -9.05 0.54 26.08
C TYR A 130 -10.06 -0.57 25.94
N HIS A 131 -9.87 -1.64 26.70
CA HIS A 131 -10.79 -2.77 26.79
C HIS A 131 -11.49 -2.79 28.14
N TYR A 132 -12.77 -3.12 28.14
CA TYR A 132 -13.55 -3.36 29.32
C TYR A 132 -14.41 -4.62 29.16
N TYR A 133 -14.28 -5.54 30.08
CA TYR A 133 -15.03 -6.79 30.14
C TYR A 133 -16.12 -6.63 31.21
N PHE A 134 -17.39 -6.48 30.79
CA PHE A 134 -18.51 -6.37 31.73
C PHE A 134 -18.72 -7.71 32.45
N ASP A 135 -18.62 -8.79 31.65
CA ASP A 135 -18.68 -10.18 32.09
C ASP A 135 -18.08 -11.10 30.99
N ASP A 136 -18.27 -12.41 31.09
CA ASP A 136 -17.79 -13.37 30.09
C ASP A 136 -18.51 -13.26 28.73
N ILE A 137 -19.62 -12.53 28.69
CA ILE A 137 -20.49 -12.39 27.53
C ILE A 137 -20.25 -11.08 26.79
N TRP A 138 -20.02 -9.97 27.50
CA TRP A 138 -19.98 -8.64 26.92
C TRP A 138 -18.63 -7.95 27.11
N GLU A 139 -18.00 -7.63 25.98
CA GLU A 139 -16.76 -6.87 25.88
C GLU A 139 -17.03 -5.51 25.21
N PHE A 140 -16.38 -4.46 25.69
CA PHE A 140 -16.33 -3.14 25.07
C PHE A 140 -14.90 -2.79 24.75
N ASN A 141 -14.68 -2.22 23.54
CA ASN A 141 -13.39 -1.69 23.12
C ASN A 141 -13.54 -0.26 22.62
N LEU A 142 -12.67 0.62 23.10
CA LEU A 142 -12.49 1.99 22.62
C LEU A 142 -11.10 2.12 22.05
N GLU A 143 -10.99 2.38 20.76
CA GLU A 143 -9.75 2.75 20.08
C GLU A 143 -9.80 4.23 19.72
N ALA A 144 -8.73 4.97 20.00
CA ALA A 144 -8.54 6.35 19.57
C ALA A 144 -7.11 6.52 19.05
N PHE A 145 -6.95 7.26 17.96
CA PHE A 145 -5.63 7.55 17.44
C PHE A 145 -5.55 8.94 16.80
N TRP A 146 -4.36 9.47 16.81
CA TRP A 146 -3.95 10.65 16.09
C TRP A 146 -2.65 10.35 15.34
N GLN A 147 -2.62 10.64 14.04
CA GLN A 147 -1.45 10.50 13.19
C GLN A 147 -1.22 11.80 12.44
N ASN A 148 0.03 12.27 12.39
CA ASN A 148 0.46 13.32 11.48
C ASN A 148 1.61 12.81 10.61
N GLN A 149 1.46 12.98 9.30
CA GLN A 149 2.48 12.62 8.32
C GLN A 149 2.83 13.84 7.46
N LYS A 150 4.13 14.12 7.35
CA LYS A 150 4.67 15.15 6.45
C LYS A 150 5.56 14.50 5.41
N ILE A 151 5.28 14.80 4.15
CA ILE A 151 6.08 14.37 3.00
C ILE A 151 6.62 15.63 2.33
N ASN A 152 7.94 15.75 2.24
CA ASN A 152 8.62 16.83 1.54
C ASN A 152 9.29 16.28 0.29
N TYR A 153 9.04 16.92 -0.84
CA TYR A 153 9.74 16.65 -2.08
C TYR A 153 10.92 17.60 -2.18
N LEU A 154 12.13 17.05 -2.10
CA LEU A 154 13.37 17.78 -2.18
C LEU A 154 14.01 17.46 -3.53
N LYS A 155 14.49 18.47 -4.24
CA LYS A 155 15.41 18.27 -5.38
C LYS A 155 16.74 18.85 -5.00
N ASP A 156 17.82 18.11 -5.26
CA ASP A 156 19.15 18.68 -5.20
C ASP A 156 19.30 19.79 -6.25
N GLU A 157 20.19 20.73 -5.98
CA GLU A 157 20.35 21.98 -6.72
C GLU A 157 20.18 21.87 -8.24
N ILE A 158 19.26 22.66 -8.74
CA ILE A 158 18.74 22.59 -10.08
C ILE A 158 19.67 23.37 -11.01
N SER A 159 20.13 22.71 -12.06
CA SER A 159 20.62 23.40 -13.24
C SER A 159 19.49 24.22 -13.87
N MET A 160 19.52 25.52 -13.68
CA MET A 160 18.49 26.48 -14.05
C MET A 160 18.41 26.78 -15.55
N LYS A 161 18.94 25.97 -16.44
CA LYS A 161 18.85 26.19 -17.89
C LYS A 161 17.68 25.37 -18.48
N GLY A 162 16.54 26.04 -18.64
CA GLY A 162 15.47 25.60 -19.53
C GLY A 162 14.66 24.40 -19.05
N THR A 163 14.71 24.03 -17.77
CA THR A 163 13.98 22.88 -17.22
C THR A 163 12.99 23.29 -16.15
N THR A 164 11.79 22.71 -16.23
CA THR A 164 10.80 22.81 -15.15
C THR A 164 11.32 22.09 -13.92
N ALA A 165 11.40 22.80 -12.81
CA ALA A 165 11.93 22.27 -11.57
C ALA A 165 10.93 22.41 -10.42
N TYR A 166 10.73 21.34 -9.69
CA TYR A 166 10.08 21.43 -8.39
C TYR A 166 11.09 21.95 -7.39
N GLN A 167 10.76 23.05 -6.72
CA GLN A 167 11.61 23.60 -5.68
C GLN A 167 11.33 22.96 -4.33
N ASN A 168 12.35 23.05 -3.43
CA ASN A 168 12.18 22.79 -2.02
C ASN A 168 10.95 23.54 -1.48
N GLY A 169 10.08 22.86 -0.74
CA GLY A 169 8.84 23.41 -0.23
C GLY A 169 7.58 22.86 -0.91
N SER A 170 7.72 22.02 -1.95
CA SER A 170 6.63 21.14 -2.36
C SER A 170 6.47 20.00 -1.36
N GLY A 171 5.25 19.63 -1.05
CA GLY A 171 5.02 18.57 -0.08
C GLY A 171 3.56 18.36 0.23
N PHE A 172 3.37 17.52 1.22
CA PHE A 172 2.07 17.05 1.66
C PHE A 172 2.11 16.90 3.18
N GLU A 173 1.12 17.44 3.87
CA GLU A 173 0.90 17.21 5.30
C GLU A 173 -0.48 16.61 5.48
N ASP A 174 -0.55 15.53 6.24
CA ASP A 174 -1.74 14.73 6.41
C ASP A 174 -1.93 14.40 7.89
N THR A 175 -3.07 14.80 8.43
CA THR A 175 -3.44 14.54 9.82
C THR A 175 -4.70 13.69 9.84
N LEU A 176 -4.60 12.51 10.42
CA LEU A 176 -5.70 11.58 10.61
C LEU A 176 -6.01 11.43 12.11
N THR A 177 -7.26 11.65 12.48
CA THR A 177 -7.76 11.41 13.83
C THR A 177 -8.93 10.45 13.75
N GLY A 178 -8.94 9.41 14.57
CA GLY A 178 -10.01 8.42 14.57
C GLY A 178 -10.41 8.00 15.96
N ILE A 179 -11.68 7.63 16.08
CA ILE A 179 -12.27 6.99 17.27
C ILE A 179 -13.12 5.83 16.80
N SER A 180 -12.95 4.67 17.41
CA SER A 180 -13.76 3.47 17.19
C SER A 180 -14.32 2.98 18.51
N LEU A 181 -15.62 2.79 18.56
CA LEU A 181 -16.35 2.19 19.69
C LEU A 181 -16.91 0.86 19.22
N LYS A 182 -16.50 -0.23 19.84
CA LYS A 182 -16.90 -1.58 19.45
C LYS A 182 -17.43 -2.35 20.66
N ASN A 183 -18.56 -2.99 20.51
CA ASN A 183 -19.12 -3.91 21.47
C ASN A 183 -19.14 -5.31 20.87
N LYS A 184 -18.81 -6.32 21.65
CA LYS A 184 -18.92 -7.72 21.27
C LYS A 184 -19.72 -8.48 22.33
N LEU A 185 -20.72 -9.20 21.89
CA LEU A 185 -21.58 -10.04 22.70
C LEU A 185 -21.40 -11.51 22.28
N ASN A 186 -20.91 -12.35 23.18
CA ASN A 186 -20.79 -13.80 23.02
C ASN A 186 -22.08 -14.44 23.56
N TYR A 187 -23.10 -14.68 22.73
CA TYR A 187 -24.44 -15.02 23.19
C TYR A 187 -24.74 -16.53 23.16
N ALA A 188 -23.88 -17.33 22.50
CA ALA A 188 -23.99 -18.80 22.46
C ALA A 188 -22.61 -19.41 22.16
N ASN A 189 -22.50 -20.76 22.22
CA ASN A 189 -21.26 -21.47 21.92
C ASN A 189 -20.70 -21.07 20.56
N ASN A 190 -19.49 -20.46 20.56
CA ASN A 190 -18.78 -19.95 19.36
C ASN A 190 -19.62 -18.99 18.50
N SER A 191 -20.65 -18.35 19.08
CA SER A 191 -21.51 -17.39 18.40
C SER A 191 -21.38 -16.02 19.04
N TYR A 192 -21.21 -14.99 18.21
CA TYR A 192 -21.01 -13.64 18.70
C TYR A 192 -21.66 -12.59 17.78
N PHE A 193 -21.98 -11.46 18.39
CA PHE A 193 -22.47 -10.27 17.70
C PHE A 193 -21.56 -9.08 18.02
N ILE A 194 -21.04 -8.42 17.00
CA ILE A 194 -20.23 -7.21 17.11
C ILE A 194 -21.01 -6.06 16.50
N PHE A 195 -21.05 -4.92 17.19
CA PHE A 195 -21.59 -3.68 16.64
C PHE A 195 -20.80 -2.48 17.15
N GLY A 196 -20.82 -1.42 16.37
CA GLY A 196 -20.03 -0.27 16.74
C GLY A 196 -20.26 0.97 15.89
N TYR A 197 -19.47 1.99 16.27
CA TYR A 197 -19.43 3.28 15.60
C TYR A 197 -17.98 3.69 15.39
N GLU A 198 -17.68 4.26 14.23
CA GLU A 198 -16.38 4.83 13.90
C GLU A 198 -16.53 6.25 13.41
N PHE A 199 -15.65 7.11 13.90
CA PHE A 199 -15.43 8.46 13.39
C PHE A 199 -13.99 8.57 12.90
N ALA A 200 -13.80 9.18 11.72
CA ALA A 200 -12.49 9.53 11.20
C ALA A 200 -12.52 10.94 10.61
N ASN A 201 -11.57 11.77 11.01
CA ASN A 201 -11.31 13.08 10.41
C ASN A 201 -9.92 13.07 9.77
N HIS A 202 -9.89 13.38 8.50
CA HIS A 202 -8.71 13.38 7.68
C HIS A 202 -8.50 14.79 7.10
N ASP A 203 -7.52 15.52 7.64
CA ASP A 203 -7.11 16.85 7.19
C ASP A 203 -5.82 16.75 6.41
N ALA A 204 -5.81 17.20 5.17
CA ALA A 204 -4.66 17.12 4.30
C ALA A 204 -4.34 18.47 3.65
N LYS A 205 -3.08 18.86 3.69
CA LYS A 205 -2.55 20.06 3.04
C LYS A 205 -1.52 19.66 2.00
N ARG A 206 -1.73 20.06 0.77
CA ARG A 206 -0.78 19.86 -0.32
C ARG A 206 -0.24 21.19 -0.81
N LYS A 207 1.08 21.28 -0.95
CA LYS A 207 1.77 22.39 -1.58
C LYS A 207 2.57 21.87 -2.77
N SER A 208 2.40 22.51 -3.93
CA SER A 208 3.23 22.27 -5.11
C SER A 208 3.84 23.60 -5.54
N LEU A 209 5.15 23.61 -5.66
CA LEU A 209 5.93 24.75 -6.11
C LEU A 209 6.70 24.33 -7.36
N VAL A 210 6.38 24.96 -8.50
CA VAL A 210 7.06 24.74 -9.76
C VAL A 210 7.75 26.03 -10.16
N TYR A 211 9.00 25.95 -10.55
CA TYR A 211 9.80 27.08 -11.02
C TYR A 211 10.37 26.78 -12.39
N TYR A 212 10.31 27.75 -13.26
CA TYR A 212 10.83 27.69 -14.62
C TYR A 212 11.57 28.98 -14.96
N SER A 213 12.70 28.86 -15.64
CA SER A 213 13.44 29.99 -16.19
C SER A 213 13.90 29.67 -17.61
N ALA A 214 13.70 30.59 -18.54
CA ALA A 214 14.14 30.49 -19.93
C ALA A 214 14.71 31.83 -20.38
N ALA A 215 15.89 32.19 -19.85
CA ALA A 215 16.59 33.38 -20.23
C ALA A 215 17.02 33.32 -21.73
N PRO A 216 16.96 34.41 -22.50
CA PRO A 216 16.76 35.80 -22.01
C PRO A 216 15.31 36.27 -21.97
N ILE A 217 14.32 35.43 -22.31
CA ILE A 217 12.92 35.87 -22.48
C ILE A 217 12.17 35.83 -21.16
N ILE A 218 12.30 34.72 -20.42
CA ILE A 218 11.62 34.51 -19.13
C ILE A 218 12.67 34.54 -18.02
N ASN A 219 12.64 35.57 -17.16
CA ASN A 219 13.51 35.65 -16.00
C ASN A 219 13.15 34.61 -14.98
N TYR A 220 11.87 34.53 -14.62
CA TYR A 220 11.31 33.47 -13.79
C TYR A 220 9.82 33.29 -14.07
N HIS A 221 9.38 32.06 -13.89
CA HIS A 221 7.98 31.69 -13.84
C HIS A 221 7.78 30.77 -12.63
N ARG A 222 7.04 31.21 -11.64
CA ARG A 222 6.76 30.49 -10.41
C ARG A 222 5.28 30.18 -10.33
N MET A 223 4.96 28.91 -10.20
CA MET A 223 3.60 28.42 -10.02
C MET A 223 3.47 27.78 -8.64
N THR A 224 2.60 28.34 -7.81
CA THR A 224 2.33 27.81 -6.46
C THR A 224 0.91 27.29 -6.41
N THR A 225 0.73 26.01 -6.07
CA THR A 225 -0.56 25.43 -5.76
C THR A 225 -0.62 25.08 -4.29
N LEU A 226 -1.68 25.53 -3.62
CA LEU A 226 -2.03 25.11 -2.26
C LEU A 226 -3.39 24.43 -2.33
N MET A 227 -3.54 23.31 -1.64
CA MET A 227 -4.81 22.61 -1.44
C MET A 227 -4.96 22.27 0.04
N ASP A 228 -6.09 22.72 0.61
CA ASP A 228 -6.55 22.29 1.92
C ASP A 228 -7.76 21.37 1.71
N MET A 229 -7.69 20.19 2.27
CA MET A 229 -8.65 19.12 2.02
C MET A 229 -9.06 18.48 3.33
N THR A 230 -10.36 18.28 3.52
CA THR A 230 -10.89 17.57 4.69
C THR A 230 -11.85 16.49 4.24
N LYS A 231 -11.74 15.31 4.84
CA LYS A 231 -12.75 14.25 4.78
C LYS A 231 -13.14 13.90 6.21
N GLN A 232 -14.43 14.01 6.54
CA GLN A 232 -14.99 13.50 7.79
C GLN A 232 -15.90 12.31 7.47
N SER A 233 -15.72 11.21 8.18
CA SER A 233 -16.49 10.00 7.99
C SER A 233 -17.10 9.53 9.30
N HIS A 234 -18.38 9.20 9.27
CA HIS A 234 -19.15 8.59 10.35
C HIS A 234 -19.65 7.25 9.88
N SER A 235 -19.36 6.18 10.59
CA SER A 235 -19.78 4.84 10.22
C SER A 235 -20.44 4.14 11.37
N ILE A 236 -21.50 3.39 11.08
CA ILE A 236 -22.06 2.38 11.96
C ILE A 236 -21.88 1.02 11.31
N PHE A 237 -21.61 0.01 12.10
CA PHE A 237 -21.43 -1.34 11.59
C PHE A 237 -21.97 -2.39 12.57
N ALA A 238 -22.34 -3.53 12.02
CA ALA A 238 -22.71 -4.71 12.76
C ALA A 238 -22.21 -5.96 12.04
N LEU A 239 -21.81 -6.98 12.80
CA LEU A 239 -21.38 -8.28 12.32
C LEU A 239 -21.91 -9.35 13.28
N ASN A 240 -22.47 -10.41 12.71
CA ASN A 240 -22.90 -11.59 13.46
C ASN A 240 -22.18 -12.82 12.90
N SER A 241 -21.72 -13.70 13.78
CA SER A 241 -21.30 -15.07 13.44
C SER A 241 -22.06 -16.01 14.32
N HIS A 242 -22.98 -16.79 13.73
CA HIS A 242 -23.83 -17.74 14.44
C HIS A 242 -23.48 -19.17 14.09
N ASN A 243 -23.17 -19.95 15.10
CA ASN A 243 -22.86 -21.36 14.98
C ASN A 243 -24.13 -22.17 15.24
N PHE A 244 -24.81 -22.66 14.18
CA PHE A 244 -26.04 -23.42 14.30
C PHE A 244 -25.80 -24.82 14.86
N ASN A 245 -24.68 -25.41 14.49
CA ASN A 245 -24.21 -26.72 14.94
C ASN A 245 -22.72 -26.89 14.58
N GLU A 246 -22.15 -28.05 14.86
CA GLU A 246 -20.73 -28.36 14.57
C GLU A 246 -20.37 -28.35 13.07
N PHE A 247 -21.37 -28.43 12.17
CA PHE A 247 -21.17 -28.50 10.72
C PHE A 247 -21.48 -27.19 9.98
N PHE A 248 -22.24 -26.27 10.59
CA PHE A 248 -22.72 -25.09 9.89
C PHE A 248 -22.63 -23.81 10.73
N THR A 249 -21.89 -22.84 10.20
CA THR A 249 -21.77 -21.49 10.74
C THR A 249 -22.20 -20.48 9.67
N LEU A 250 -23.03 -19.52 10.04
CA LEU A 250 -23.39 -18.39 9.19
C LEU A 250 -22.78 -17.12 9.76
N SER A 251 -21.94 -16.47 8.96
CA SER A 251 -21.39 -15.14 9.28
C SER A 251 -21.98 -14.11 8.33
N GLY A 252 -22.23 -12.90 8.84
CA GLY A 252 -22.70 -11.80 8.02
C GLY A 252 -22.51 -10.46 8.73
N GLY A 253 -22.31 -9.41 7.95
CA GLY A 253 -22.09 -8.07 8.48
C GLY A 253 -22.57 -6.99 7.53
N ALA A 254 -22.80 -5.79 8.08
CA ALA A 254 -23.16 -4.60 7.33
C ALA A 254 -22.46 -3.37 7.90
N ARG A 255 -22.15 -2.40 7.02
CA ARG A 255 -21.59 -1.10 7.38
C ARG A 255 -22.27 -0.02 6.56
N TYR A 256 -22.64 1.05 7.22
CA TYR A 256 -23.07 2.29 6.57
C TYR A 256 -22.06 3.40 6.92
N GLU A 257 -21.61 4.15 5.92
CA GLU A 257 -20.71 5.28 6.07
C GLU A 257 -21.33 6.53 5.45
N PHE A 258 -21.40 7.62 6.21
CA PHE A 258 -21.65 8.96 5.73
C PHE A 258 -20.35 9.75 5.76
N SER A 259 -19.96 10.33 4.61
CA SER A 259 -18.74 11.12 4.49
C SER A 259 -19.03 12.51 3.93
N THR A 260 -18.37 13.51 4.50
CA THR A 260 -18.35 14.89 4.01
C THR A 260 -16.95 15.24 3.52
N TYR A 261 -16.87 15.99 2.43
CA TYR A 261 -15.63 16.40 1.78
C TYR A 261 -15.62 17.89 1.60
N ASN A 262 -14.49 18.52 1.94
CA ASN A 262 -14.21 19.91 1.65
C ASN A 262 -12.85 20.00 0.97
N THR A 263 -12.76 20.73 -0.12
CA THR A 263 -11.51 20.96 -0.84
C THR A 263 -11.42 22.42 -1.27
N ASN A 264 -10.43 23.11 -0.73
CA ASN A 264 -10.07 24.47 -1.12
C ASN A 264 -8.75 24.42 -1.89
N ARG A 265 -8.72 25.06 -3.05
CA ARG A 265 -7.54 25.15 -3.90
C ARG A 265 -7.22 26.58 -4.26
N SER A 266 -5.98 26.98 -4.06
CA SER A 266 -5.40 28.23 -4.51
C SER A 266 -4.28 27.94 -5.52
N TYR A 267 -4.32 28.60 -6.66
CA TYR A 267 -3.28 28.56 -7.68
C TYR A 267 -2.78 29.97 -7.94
N ARG A 268 -1.52 30.25 -7.66
CA ARG A 268 -0.84 31.52 -7.91
C ARG A 268 0.18 31.33 -9.02
N ASN A 269 0.11 32.20 -10.01
CA ASN A 269 0.98 32.26 -11.17
C ASN A 269 1.75 33.59 -11.16
N GLU A 270 3.05 33.52 -10.97
CA GLU A 270 3.97 34.66 -10.93
C GLU A 270 5.00 34.51 -12.06
N MET A 271 5.07 35.46 -12.97
CA MET A 271 6.00 35.42 -14.09
C MET A 271 6.62 36.78 -14.32
N SER A 272 7.92 36.83 -14.56
CA SER A 272 8.64 37.99 -15.02
C SER A 272 9.31 37.69 -16.36
N MET A 273 9.00 38.47 -17.36
CA MET A 273 9.58 38.37 -18.71
C MET A 273 10.43 39.59 -19.02
N ASN A 274 11.57 39.39 -19.68
CA ASN A 274 12.33 40.48 -20.25
C ASN A 274 11.60 41.03 -21.48
N GLY A 275 10.87 42.14 -21.32
CA GLY A 275 10.32 42.90 -22.43
C GLY A 275 11.36 43.78 -23.09
N LYS A 276 11.12 44.24 -24.34
CA LYS A 276 11.85 45.40 -24.91
C LYS A 276 11.63 46.62 -24.00
N PRO A 277 12.68 47.47 -23.78
CA PRO A 277 12.56 48.59 -22.88
C PRO A 277 11.29 49.41 -23.17
N PRO A 278 10.53 49.89 -22.15
CA PRO A 278 11.06 50.28 -20.84
C PRO A 278 10.72 49.39 -19.63
N SER A 279 10.06 48.23 -19.74
CA SER A 279 9.70 47.50 -18.53
C SER A 279 9.57 45.98 -18.69
N PRO A 280 10.07 45.19 -17.74
CA PRO A 280 9.72 43.78 -17.70
C PRO A 280 8.20 43.60 -17.49
N THR A 281 7.58 42.72 -18.23
CA THR A 281 6.16 42.34 -18.00
C THR A 281 6.11 41.45 -16.76
N ILE A 282 5.39 41.89 -15.74
CA ILE A 282 5.14 41.10 -14.53
C ILE A 282 3.69 40.63 -14.58
N ILE A 283 3.49 39.31 -14.47
CA ILE A 283 2.17 38.69 -14.33
C ILE A 283 2.12 38.12 -12.92
N ASP A 284 1.14 38.53 -12.13
CA ASP A 284 0.80 37.94 -10.85
C ASP A 284 -0.72 37.75 -10.81
N SER A 285 -1.14 36.49 -10.80
CA SER A 285 -2.56 36.13 -10.78
C SER A 285 -2.81 35.00 -9.80
N THR A 286 -3.94 35.08 -9.11
CA THR A 286 -4.40 34.02 -8.21
C THR A 286 -5.77 33.54 -8.63
N THR A 287 -5.93 32.22 -8.75
CA THR A 287 -7.21 31.57 -9.00
C THR A 287 -7.59 30.77 -7.77
N LEU A 288 -8.80 30.99 -7.27
CA LEU A 288 -9.37 30.25 -6.13
C LEU A 288 -10.47 29.31 -6.63
N PHE A 289 -10.55 28.16 -6.02
CA PHE A 289 -11.60 27.17 -6.27
C PHE A 289 -11.90 26.40 -4.99
N ASP A 290 -13.17 26.21 -4.68
CA ASP A 290 -13.63 25.41 -3.57
C ASP A 290 -14.76 24.47 -4.02
N THR A 291 -14.86 23.34 -3.33
CA THR A 291 -15.94 22.37 -3.55
C THR A 291 -16.22 21.57 -2.28
N ASN A 292 -17.52 21.36 -2.03
CA ASN A 292 -18.04 20.54 -0.94
C ASN A 292 -18.86 19.40 -1.53
N LYS A 293 -18.67 18.19 -1.01
CA LYS A 293 -19.38 16.98 -1.43
C LYS A 293 -19.75 16.13 -0.23
N ASN A 294 -20.80 15.34 -0.40
CA ASN A 294 -21.19 14.29 0.55
C ASN A 294 -21.27 12.96 -0.19
N ALA A 295 -21.03 11.87 0.52
CA ALA A 295 -21.21 10.52 0.01
C ALA A 295 -21.83 9.63 1.08
N ASN A 296 -22.71 8.74 0.64
CA ASN A 296 -23.30 7.68 1.45
C ASN A 296 -22.83 6.35 0.88
N ASN A 297 -22.27 5.49 1.71
CA ASN A 297 -21.71 4.22 1.31
C ASN A 297 -22.33 3.10 2.13
N PHE A 298 -22.61 1.98 1.49
CA PHE A 298 -23.12 0.80 2.13
C PHE A 298 -22.33 -0.42 1.72
N ALA A 299 -21.81 -1.16 2.69
CA ALA A 299 -21.13 -2.43 2.50
C ALA A 299 -21.85 -3.51 3.30
N PHE A 300 -21.86 -4.73 2.78
CA PHE A 300 -22.35 -5.90 3.52
C PHE A 300 -21.71 -7.20 3.00
N GLU A 301 -21.70 -8.21 3.84
CA GLU A 301 -21.24 -9.55 3.49
C GLU A 301 -22.15 -10.61 4.11
N ILE A 302 -22.20 -11.77 3.47
CA ILE A 302 -22.80 -12.98 3.99
C ILE A 302 -21.96 -14.18 3.58
N THR A 303 -21.65 -15.04 4.56
CA THR A 303 -20.74 -16.18 4.37
C THR A 303 -21.26 -17.39 5.14
N PRO A 304 -22.07 -18.28 4.51
CA PRO A 304 -22.29 -19.62 5.01
C PRO A 304 -21.03 -20.46 4.92
N ASN A 305 -20.68 -21.12 6.03
CA ASN A 305 -19.53 -22.02 6.16
C ASN A 305 -20.02 -23.42 6.54
N PHE A 306 -19.57 -24.43 5.83
CA PHE A 306 -19.87 -25.83 6.04
C PHE A 306 -18.60 -26.59 6.41
N LYS A 307 -18.54 -27.11 7.60
CA LYS A 307 -17.50 -28.03 8.06
C LYS A 307 -17.94 -29.44 7.68
N TYR A 308 -17.25 -30.07 6.72
CA TYR A 308 -17.62 -31.41 6.24
C TYR A 308 -16.72 -32.51 6.80
N SER A 309 -15.60 -32.16 7.44
CA SER A 309 -14.72 -33.04 8.18
C SER A 309 -14.08 -32.30 9.36
N ASP A 310 -13.24 -32.95 10.15
CA ASP A 310 -12.54 -32.29 11.27
C ASP A 310 -11.60 -31.18 10.82
N THR A 311 -11.02 -31.33 9.64
CA THR A 311 -10.07 -30.37 9.04
C THR A 311 -10.68 -29.58 7.88
N GLY A 312 -11.73 -30.12 7.23
CA GLY A 312 -12.27 -29.62 6.00
C GLY A 312 -13.44 -28.66 6.16
N LYS A 313 -13.40 -27.54 5.48
CA LYS A 313 -14.48 -26.57 5.40
C LYS A 313 -14.67 -26.07 3.97
N LEU A 314 -15.93 -25.83 3.62
CA LEU A 314 -16.40 -25.19 2.39
C LEU A 314 -17.14 -23.92 2.75
N TYR A 315 -16.89 -22.82 2.03
CA TYR A 315 -17.66 -21.59 2.19
C TYR A 315 -18.11 -21.01 0.84
N ILE A 316 -19.26 -20.34 0.89
CA ILE A 316 -19.71 -19.45 -0.16
C ILE A 316 -19.76 -18.06 0.44
N LYS A 317 -19.26 -17.04 -0.26
CA LYS A 317 -19.28 -15.65 0.21
C LYS A 317 -19.87 -14.76 -0.85
N TYR A 318 -20.76 -13.87 -0.44
CA TYR A 318 -21.08 -12.68 -1.21
C TYR A 318 -20.72 -11.45 -0.39
N GLU A 319 -20.03 -10.52 -1.03
CA GLU A 319 -19.59 -9.29 -0.41
C GLU A 319 -19.83 -8.11 -1.35
N ARG A 320 -20.40 -7.03 -0.80
CA ARG A 320 -20.40 -5.70 -1.40
C ARG A 320 -19.53 -4.78 -0.58
N GLY A 321 -18.48 -4.25 -1.20
CA GLY A 321 -17.60 -3.23 -0.65
C GLY A 321 -17.67 -1.94 -1.45
N PHE A 322 -17.04 -0.88 -0.93
CA PHE A 322 -16.92 0.42 -1.60
C PHE A 322 -15.54 1.05 -1.38
N VAL A 323 -15.13 1.94 -2.30
CA VAL A 323 -14.02 2.87 -2.12
C VAL A 323 -14.52 4.29 -2.32
N SER A 324 -14.46 5.08 -1.27
CA SER A 324 -14.83 6.50 -1.32
C SER A 324 -13.80 7.31 -2.11
N PRO A 325 -14.20 8.31 -2.92
CA PRO A 325 -13.27 9.24 -3.54
C PRO A 325 -12.39 9.95 -2.50
N SER A 326 -11.20 10.35 -2.88
CA SER A 326 -10.41 11.28 -2.07
C SER A 326 -10.84 12.74 -2.35
N PRO A 327 -10.69 13.67 -1.39
CA PRO A 327 -11.07 15.06 -1.60
C PRO A 327 -10.42 15.71 -2.83
N ALA A 328 -9.16 15.36 -3.13
CA ALA A 328 -8.45 15.89 -4.30
C ALA A 328 -9.06 15.48 -5.64
N GLN A 329 -9.75 14.35 -5.70
CA GLN A 329 -10.37 13.84 -6.93
C GLN A 329 -11.61 14.63 -7.34
N PHE A 330 -12.20 15.41 -6.43
CA PHE A 330 -13.33 16.29 -6.75
C PHE A 330 -12.92 17.58 -7.50
N VAL A 331 -11.63 17.80 -7.76
CA VAL A 331 -11.14 18.96 -8.49
C VAL A 331 -10.65 18.57 -9.87
N ASN A 332 -11.37 18.99 -10.90
CA ASN A 332 -11.01 18.87 -12.31
C ASN A 332 -10.56 20.20 -12.87
N LYS A 333 -9.81 20.19 -13.98
CA LYS A 333 -9.43 21.39 -14.73
C LYS A 333 -9.71 21.19 -16.22
N ASP A 334 -10.52 22.05 -16.79
CA ASP A 334 -10.92 22.00 -18.20
C ASP A 334 -9.76 22.38 -19.13
N LYS A 335 -9.64 21.63 -20.25
CA LYS A 335 -8.58 21.81 -21.24
C LYS A 335 -8.66 23.15 -21.98
N ASN A 336 -9.87 23.55 -22.35
CA ASN A 336 -10.09 24.69 -23.23
C ASN A 336 -10.22 26.00 -22.43
N SER A 337 -11.12 26.02 -21.44
CA SER A 337 -11.35 27.19 -20.61
C SER A 337 -10.31 27.44 -19.55
N GLN A 338 -9.45 26.43 -19.26
CA GLN A 338 -8.46 26.45 -18.17
C GLN A 338 -9.05 26.71 -16.78
N LYS A 339 -10.36 26.57 -16.61
CA LYS A 339 -11.06 26.77 -15.34
C LYS A 339 -11.15 25.47 -14.55
N TYR A 340 -11.13 25.61 -13.23
CA TYR A 340 -11.43 24.50 -12.31
C TYR A 340 -12.95 24.28 -12.24
N TYR A 341 -13.34 23.02 -12.07
CA TYR A 341 -14.72 22.62 -11.84
C TYR A 341 -14.79 21.39 -10.94
N SER A 342 -15.90 21.23 -10.25
CA SER A 342 -16.13 20.10 -9.36
C SER A 342 -16.43 18.84 -10.16
N ALA A 343 -15.68 17.77 -9.90
CA ALA A 343 -15.97 16.45 -10.45
C ALA A 343 -17.24 15.88 -9.81
N ASN A 344 -18.07 15.22 -10.62
CA ASN A 344 -19.20 14.43 -10.12
C ASN A 344 -18.78 12.97 -10.09
N LEU A 345 -18.29 12.52 -8.94
CA LEU A 345 -17.80 11.16 -8.73
C LEU A 345 -18.72 10.40 -7.79
N ASN A 346 -19.03 9.18 -8.19
CA ASN A 346 -19.62 8.19 -7.32
C ASN A 346 -18.52 7.42 -6.59
N PRO A 347 -18.76 6.87 -5.40
CA PRO A 347 -17.90 5.85 -4.80
C PRO A 347 -17.80 4.63 -5.73
N GLU A 348 -16.64 4.00 -5.74
CA GLU A 348 -16.46 2.70 -6.40
C GLU A 348 -17.20 1.62 -5.60
N ILE A 349 -17.89 0.71 -6.27
CA ILE A 349 -18.63 -0.39 -5.66
C ILE A 349 -18.10 -1.71 -6.21
N PHE A 350 -17.83 -2.66 -5.31
CA PHE A 350 -17.38 -4.00 -5.64
C PHE A 350 -18.41 -5.02 -5.18
N ASP A 351 -18.90 -5.84 -6.08
CA ASP A 351 -19.71 -7.02 -5.80
C ASP A 351 -18.84 -8.26 -6.04
N THR A 352 -18.47 -8.98 -4.97
CA THR A 352 -17.62 -10.17 -5.04
C THR A 352 -18.37 -11.42 -4.62
N PHE A 353 -18.29 -12.46 -5.44
CA PHE A 353 -18.77 -13.81 -5.15
C PHE A 353 -17.57 -14.73 -5.02
N GLU A 354 -17.50 -15.50 -3.95
CA GLU A 354 -16.42 -16.46 -3.70
C GLU A 354 -16.99 -17.84 -3.37
N LEU A 355 -16.30 -18.86 -3.82
CA LEU A 355 -16.45 -20.24 -3.40
C LEU A 355 -15.08 -20.73 -2.95
N GLY A 356 -14.94 -21.12 -1.70
CA GLY A 356 -13.69 -21.57 -1.15
C GLY A 356 -13.78 -22.90 -0.44
N ILE A 357 -12.70 -23.65 -0.52
CA ILE A 357 -12.51 -24.90 0.21
C ILE A 357 -11.13 -24.86 0.85
N ASP A 358 -11.06 -25.31 2.11
CA ASP A 358 -9.83 -25.38 2.90
C ASP A 358 -9.86 -26.72 3.63
N ASP A 359 -8.78 -27.49 3.50
CA ASP A 359 -8.68 -28.80 4.14
C ASP A 359 -7.22 -29.17 4.42
N PHE A 360 -7.04 -30.17 5.29
CA PHE A 360 -5.76 -30.76 5.62
C PHE A 360 -5.89 -32.28 5.62
N TRP A 361 -5.32 -32.93 4.60
CA TRP A 361 -5.48 -34.35 4.35
C TRP A 361 -4.23 -35.14 4.79
N TRP A 362 -4.47 -36.34 5.30
CA TRP A 362 -3.41 -37.32 5.64
C TRP A 362 -2.35 -36.76 6.61
N ASP A 363 -2.66 -35.76 7.43
CA ASP A 363 -1.77 -35.12 8.39
C ASP A 363 -0.51 -34.43 7.80
N PHE A 364 -0.39 -34.36 6.47
CA PHE A 364 0.74 -33.71 5.82
C PHE A 364 0.38 -32.83 4.62
N TYR A 365 -0.85 -32.85 4.11
CA TYR A 365 -1.24 -32.15 2.89
C TYR A 365 -2.29 -31.07 3.15
N GLY A 366 -1.84 -29.83 3.21
CA GLY A 366 -2.72 -28.64 3.31
C GLY A 366 -3.16 -28.16 1.93
N PHE A 367 -4.44 -27.87 1.78
CA PHE A 367 -5.06 -27.46 0.53
C PHE A 367 -6.03 -26.30 0.77
N ASN A 368 -5.85 -25.20 0.05
CA ASN A 368 -6.80 -24.10 0.02
C ASN A 368 -7.05 -23.69 -1.43
N LEU A 369 -8.32 -23.67 -1.86
CA LEU A 369 -8.75 -23.23 -3.18
C LEU A 369 -9.86 -22.21 -3.04
N THR A 370 -9.71 -21.06 -3.68
CA THR A 370 -10.75 -20.04 -3.78
C THR A 370 -11.00 -19.70 -5.25
N LEU A 371 -12.25 -19.78 -5.66
CA LEU A 371 -12.76 -19.25 -6.92
C LEU A 371 -13.48 -17.95 -6.62
N PHE A 372 -13.20 -16.90 -7.37
CA PHE A 372 -13.86 -15.62 -7.15
C PHE A 372 -14.25 -14.92 -8.45
N TYR A 373 -15.32 -14.15 -8.36
CA TYR A 373 -15.79 -13.25 -9.40
C TYR A 373 -16.14 -11.90 -8.79
N THR A 374 -15.41 -10.84 -9.18
CA THR A 374 -15.66 -9.46 -8.73
C THR A 374 -16.14 -8.61 -9.89
N LEU A 375 -17.23 -7.90 -9.66
CA LEU A 375 -17.77 -6.87 -10.52
C LEU A 375 -17.57 -5.52 -9.85
N SER A 376 -16.78 -4.63 -10.48
CA SER A 376 -16.58 -3.28 -9.97
C SER A 376 -17.33 -2.28 -10.83
N LYS A 377 -18.06 -1.37 -10.20
CA LYS A 377 -18.77 -0.27 -10.84
C LYS A 377 -18.17 1.05 -10.40
N ASP A 378 -18.26 2.04 -11.25
CA ASP A 378 -17.84 3.41 -10.97
C ASP A 378 -16.37 3.52 -10.55
N GLU A 379 -15.46 2.63 -11.01
CA GLU A 379 -14.02 2.75 -10.71
C GLU A 379 -13.51 4.15 -11.11
N ILE A 380 -12.82 4.83 -10.18
CA ILE A 380 -12.34 6.19 -10.40
C ILE A 380 -11.07 6.15 -11.24
N SER A 381 -11.12 6.82 -12.39
CA SER A 381 -10.02 6.92 -13.32
C SER A 381 -9.58 8.36 -13.50
N TYR A 382 -8.41 8.54 -14.11
CA TYR A 382 -7.78 9.82 -14.35
C TYR A 382 -7.39 9.96 -15.81
N LEU A 383 -7.68 11.12 -16.38
CA LEU A 383 -7.26 11.50 -17.72
C LEU A 383 -6.74 12.94 -17.68
N GLY A 384 -5.60 13.20 -18.31
CA GLY A 384 -5.12 14.55 -18.40
C GLY A 384 -3.62 14.71 -18.54
N ASN A 385 -3.18 15.94 -18.70
CA ASN A 385 -1.79 16.35 -18.74
C ASN A 385 -1.55 17.48 -17.73
N PRO A 386 -1.30 17.14 -16.45
CA PRO A 386 -1.16 18.13 -15.38
C PRO A 386 0.15 18.93 -15.46
N HIS A 387 1.11 18.49 -16.29
CA HIS A 387 2.45 19.09 -16.41
C HIS A 387 2.71 19.73 -17.78
N SER A 388 1.67 19.96 -18.58
CA SER A 388 1.82 20.58 -19.89
C SER A 388 2.21 22.06 -19.78
N THR A 389 3.20 22.48 -20.57
CA THR A 389 3.62 23.87 -20.70
C THR A 389 2.62 24.74 -21.48
N SER A 390 1.82 24.12 -22.34
CA SER A 390 0.77 24.76 -23.16
C SER A 390 -0.58 24.93 -22.47
N GLY A 391 -0.70 24.44 -21.24
CA GLY A 391 -1.91 24.46 -20.44
C GLY A 391 -2.18 23.10 -19.79
N SER A 392 -2.07 23.06 -18.45
CA SER A 392 -2.37 21.85 -17.70
C SER A 392 -3.88 21.63 -17.64
N TRP A 393 -4.30 20.38 -17.79
CA TRP A 393 -5.70 19.99 -17.62
C TRP A 393 -5.77 18.57 -17.07
N TRP A 394 -6.88 18.22 -16.40
CA TRP A 394 -7.12 16.88 -15.90
C TRP A 394 -8.59 16.68 -15.56
N LYS A 395 -9.02 15.44 -15.63
CA LYS A 395 -10.36 14.99 -15.32
C LYS A 395 -10.33 13.68 -14.55
N TYR A 396 -10.86 13.68 -13.35
CA TYR A 396 -11.27 12.46 -12.65
C TYR A 396 -12.69 12.10 -13.10
N TYR A 397 -12.93 10.85 -13.35
CA TYR A 397 -14.23 10.33 -13.80
C TYR A 397 -14.37 8.87 -13.40
N ASN A 398 -15.62 8.37 -13.34
CA ASN A 398 -15.88 6.97 -13.09
C ASN A 398 -15.84 6.18 -14.42
N ILE A 399 -15.16 5.01 -14.40
CA ILE A 399 -15.27 4.00 -15.46
C ILE A 399 -16.56 3.22 -15.22
N ASP A 400 -17.31 2.91 -16.28
CA ASP A 400 -18.61 2.29 -16.16
C ASP A 400 -18.58 0.97 -15.40
N GLN A 401 -17.70 0.02 -15.79
CA GLN A 401 -17.61 -1.28 -15.14
C GLN A 401 -16.32 -2.02 -15.48
N THR A 402 -15.78 -2.74 -14.50
CA THR A 402 -14.71 -3.73 -14.71
C THR A 402 -15.10 -5.07 -14.09
N ARG A 403 -14.46 -6.15 -14.54
CA ARG A 403 -14.66 -7.50 -13.98
C ARG A 403 -13.33 -8.18 -13.73
N ARG A 404 -13.30 -8.99 -12.68
CA ARG A 404 -12.17 -9.83 -12.30
C ARG A 404 -12.69 -11.24 -12.01
N LEU A 405 -12.22 -12.21 -12.78
CA LEU A 405 -12.45 -13.63 -12.56
C LEU A 405 -11.13 -14.26 -12.15
N GLY A 406 -11.09 -14.95 -11.04
CA GLY A 406 -9.86 -15.53 -10.55
C GLY A 406 -9.99 -16.86 -9.84
N VAL A 407 -8.84 -17.52 -9.75
CA VAL A 407 -8.62 -18.75 -9.00
C VAL A 407 -7.37 -18.54 -8.15
N GLU A 408 -7.47 -18.83 -6.88
CA GLU A 408 -6.33 -18.86 -5.94
C GLU A 408 -6.22 -20.27 -5.37
N LEU A 409 -5.04 -20.85 -5.50
CA LEU A 409 -4.68 -22.16 -4.97
C LEU A 409 -3.45 -22.02 -4.09
N SER A 410 -3.50 -22.56 -2.89
CA SER A 410 -2.35 -22.71 -2.01
C SER A 410 -2.26 -24.15 -1.53
N LEU A 411 -1.07 -24.71 -1.61
CA LEU A 411 -0.75 -26.06 -1.18
C LEU A 411 0.39 -26.02 -0.17
N SER A 412 0.37 -26.92 0.78
CA SER A 412 1.47 -27.14 1.72
C SER A 412 1.60 -28.64 1.96
N GLN A 413 2.80 -29.17 1.77
CA GLN A 413 3.09 -30.57 2.05
C GLN A 413 4.24 -30.65 3.04
N ASN A 414 4.02 -31.40 4.11
CA ASN A 414 4.98 -31.63 5.16
C ASN A 414 5.37 -33.11 5.16
N PHE A 415 6.62 -33.39 4.88
CA PHE A 415 7.17 -34.75 4.83
C PHE A 415 8.30 -34.92 5.85
N LEU A 416 8.66 -36.15 6.14
CA LEU A 416 9.79 -36.49 7.02
C LEU A 416 9.66 -35.84 8.42
N ASP A 417 8.48 -35.95 9.04
CA ASP A 417 8.20 -35.36 10.35
C ASP A 417 8.45 -33.82 10.36
N ASP A 418 7.99 -33.12 9.30
CA ASP A 418 8.17 -31.68 9.06
C ASP A 418 9.60 -31.23 8.69
N ASP A 419 10.54 -32.17 8.50
CA ASP A 419 11.90 -31.83 8.05
C ASP A 419 11.93 -31.38 6.57
N LEU A 420 10.95 -31.77 5.76
CA LEU A 420 10.84 -31.38 4.36
C LEU A 420 9.48 -30.76 4.08
N ILE A 421 9.48 -29.48 3.75
CA ILE A 421 8.26 -28.70 3.53
C ILE A 421 8.22 -28.14 2.12
N PHE A 422 7.15 -28.44 1.38
CA PHE A 422 6.81 -27.78 0.12
C PHE A 422 5.66 -26.81 0.33
N ARG A 423 5.74 -25.64 -0.30
CA ARG A 423 4.67 -24.66 -0.33
C ARG A 423 4.52 -24.13 -1.75
N GLU A 424 3.33 -24.27 -2.33
CA GLU A 424 3.02 -23.75 -3.64
C GLU A 424 1.83 -22.81 -3.59
N SER A 425 1.86 -21.80 -4.44
CA SER A 425 0.68 -20.99 -4.70
C SER A 425 0.53 -20.67 -6.18
N LEU A 426 -0.70 -20.63 -6.64
CA LEU A 426 -1.08 -20.24 -7.99
C LEU A 426 -2.24 -19.26 -7.90
N THR A 427 -2.06 -18.08 -8.50
CA THR A 427 -3.15 -17.14 -8.75
C THR A 427 -3.35 -17.03 -10.26
N TYR A 428 -4.56 -17.30 -10.72
CA TYR A 428 -5.01 -16.95 -12.07
C TYR A 428 -6.00 -15.78 -11.95
N LEU A 429 -5.83 -14.71 -12.74
CA LEU A 429 -6.65 -13.52 -12.73
C LEU A 429 -6.93 -13.01 -14.16
N ASP A 430 -8.18 -13.05 -14.62
CA ASP A 430 -8.63 -12.38 -15.84
C ASP A 430 -9.37 -11.08 -15.49
N ALA A 431 -8.64 -9.96 -15.55
CA ALA A 431 -9.14 -8.63 -15.24
C ALA A 431 -9.38 -7.82 -16.52
N LYS A 432 -10.62 -7.34 -16.72
CA LYS A 432 -11.03 -6.62 -17.94
C LYS A 432 -12.00 -5.50 -17.62
N ILE A 433 -11.99 -4.48 -18.48
CA ILE A 433 -13.07 -3.52 -18.60
C ILE A 433 -14.25 -4.24 -19.23
N SER A 434 -15.44 -4.16 -18.65
CA SER A 434 -16.64 -4.90 -19.10
C SER A 434 -17.78 -4.01 -19.60
N LYS A 435 -17.60 -2.68 -19.54
CA LYS A 435 -18.47 -1.68 -20.15
C LYS A 435 -17.68 -0.42 -20.50
N GLY A 436 -18.28 0.43 -21.34
CA GLY A 436 -17.72 1.72 -21.77
C GLY A 436 -16.88 1.63 -23.03
N VAL A 437 -16.16 2.70 -23.34
CA VAL A 437 -15.39 2.86 -24.61
C VAL A 437 -14.23 1.86 -24.75
N ASN A 438 -13.82 1.25 -23.65
CA ASN A 438 -12.72 0.28 -23.59
C ASN A 438 -13.20 -1.15 -23.27
N ASP A 439 -14.47 -1.46 -23.51
CA ASP A 439 -15.04 -2.79 -23.27
C ASP A 439 -14.20 -3.91 -23.90
N GLY A 440 -14.00 -5.01 -23.15
CA GLY A 440 -13.18 -6.15 -23.54
C GLY A 440 -11.67 -5.96 -23.34
N MET A 441 -11.19 -4.74 -23.10
CA MET A 441 -9.76 -4.49 -22.89
C MET A 441 -9.30 -5.00 -21.51
N ARG A 442 -8.07 -5.49 -21.46
CA ARG A 442 -7.43 -5.90 -20.19
C ARG A 442 -7.06 -4.69 -19.37
N ILE A 443 -7.21 -4.81 -18.05
CA ILE A 443 -6.66 -3.84 -17.11
C ILE A 443 -5.13 -3.89 -17.24
N PRO A 444 -4.46 -2.73 -17.46
CA PRO A 444 -3.00 -2.67 -17.58
C PRO A 444 -2.28 -3.12 -16.30
N TYR A 445 -1.03 -3.56 -16.46
CA TYR A 445 -0.10 -3.97 -15.39
C TYR A 445 -0.58 -5.18 -14.56
N VAL A 446 -1.59 -5.90 -15.03
CA VAL A 446 -2.11 -7.11 -14.38
C VAL A 446 -1.61 -8.35 -15.12
N SER A 447 -0.75 -9.14 -14.44
CA SER A 447 -0.37 -10.47 -14.90
C SER A 447 -1.53 -11.46 -14.72
N LYS A 448 -1.77 -12.34 -15.71
CA LYS A 448 -2.81 -13.35 -15.58
C LYS A 448 -2.46 -14.47 -14.62
N ILE A 449 -1.17 -14.83 -14.55
CA ILE A 449 -0.68 -15.92 -13.73
C ILE A 449 0.45 -15.39 -12.85
N LYS A 450 0.32 -15.63 -11.56
CA LYS A 450 1.40 -15.59 -10.60
C LYS A 450 1.49 -16.97 -9.97
N ALA A 451 2.69 -17.57 -9.96
CA ALA A 451 2.93 -18.83 -9.29
C ALA A 451 4.17 -18.71 -8.39
N THR A 452 4.12 -19.35 -7.24
CA THR A 452 5.27 -19.49 -6.35
C THR A 452 5.42 -20.95 -5.96
N ALA A 453 6.65 -21.41 -5.76
CA ALA A 453 6.94 -22.70 -5.18
C ALA A 453 8.14 -22.56 -4.26
N GLY A 454 8.02 -23.02 -3.05
CA GLY A 454 9.06 -23.02 -2.02
C GLY A 454 9.34 -24.43 -1.52
N LEU A 455 10.61 -24.74 -1.35
CA LEU A 455 11.08 -25.97 -0.73
C LEU A 455 12.00 -25.60 0.43
N GLU A 456 11.69 -26.07 1.62
CA GLU A 456 12.55 -25.97 2.81
C GLU A 456 12.91 -27.36 3.29
N TYR A 457 14.19 -27.59 3.57
CA TYR A 457 14.69 -28.83 4.14
C TYR A 457 15.49 -28.57 5.41
N ALA A 458 15.06 -29.17 6.52
CA ALA A 458 15.74 -29.14 7.80
C ALA A 458 16.65 -30.37 7.91
N TRP A 459 17.96 -30.17 7.82
CA TRP A 459 18.96 -31.22 8.01
C TRP A 459 19.02 -31.72 9.47
N ASN A 460 18.70 -30.83 10.37
CA ASN A 460 18.54 -31.04 11.78
C ASN A 460 17.90 -29.84 12.44
N LYS A 461 17.58 -29.90 13.74
CA LYS A 461 16.93 -28.82 14.51
C LYS A 461 17.62 -27.45 14.46
N ASN A 462 18.86 -27.39 14.01
CA ASN A 462 19.67 -26.17 14.00
C ASN A 462 19.88 -25.62 12.60
N PHE A 463 19.82 -26.45 11.56
CA PHE A 463 20.22 -26.06 10.21
C PHE A 463 19.15 -26.46 9.18
N SER A 464 18.69 -25.48 8.41
CA SER A 464 17.82 -25.68 7.25
C SER A 464 18.29 -24.86 6.06
N ASN A 465 17.88 -25.27 4.87
CA ASN A 465 18.04 -24.51 3.65
C ASN A 465 16.70 -24.42 2.89
N PHE A 466 16.58 -23.39 2.04
CA PHE A 466 15.39 -23.23 1.22
C PHE A 466 15.73 -22.76 -0.19
N ILE A 467 14.81 -23.04 -1.09
CA ILE A 467 14.74 -22.50 -2.44
C ILE A 467 13.31 -21.99 -2.70
N ASP A 468 13.20 -20.75 -3.18
CA ASP A 468 11.93 -20.15 -3.57
C ASP A 468 11.94 -19.80 -5.05
N LEU A 469 10.88 -20.15 -5.72
CA LEU A 469 10.65 -19.92 -7.13
C LEU A 469 9.44 -18.98 -7.29
N THR A 470 9.56 -17.96 -8.12
CA THR A 470 8.45 -17.04 -8.41
C THR A 470 8.33 -16.81 -9.91
N TYR A 471 7.13 -16.99 -10.45
CA TYR A 471 6.80 -16.73 -11.84
C TYR A 471 5.70 -15.70 -11.97
N PHE A 472 5.87 -14.76 -12.90
CA PHE A 472 4.85 -13.83 -13.36
C PHE A 472 4.67 -13.94 -14.87
N SER A 473 3.44 -14.15 -15.33
CA SER A 473 3.13 -14.09 -16.75
C SER A 473 3.14 -12.64 -17.26
N ARG A 474 3.25 -12.50 -18.58
CA ARG A 474 3.23 -11.19 -19.24
C ARG A 474 1.98 -10.37 -18.90
N ALA A 475 2.15 -9.05 -18.80
CA ALA A 475 1.10 -8.05 -18.60
C ALA A 475 1.05 -7.04 -19.76
N LYS A 476 -0.04 -6.30 -19.90
CA LYS A 476 -0.11 -5.14 -20.79
C LYS A 476 0.41 -3.91 -20.07
N ASP A 477 1.11 -3.00 -20.78
CA ASP A 477 1.36 -1.64 -20.27
C ASP A 477 0.15 -0.71 -20.45
N GLY A 478 0.25 0.55 -20.01
CA GLY A 478 -0.83 1.52 -20.07
C GLY A 478 -1.26 1.94 -21.48
N GLY A 479 -0.36 1.83 -22.47
CA GLY A 479 -0.59 2.28 -23.84
C GLY A 479 -0.84 3.79 -23.95
N THR A 480 -1.52 4.21 -25.02
CA THR A 480 -2.01 5.58 -25.20
C THR A 480 -3.49 5.65 -24.90
N ILE A 481 -3.90 6.77 -24.28
CA ILE A 481 -5.31 7.10 -24.11
C ILE A 481 -5.61 8.30 -25.00
N ASP A 482 -6.60 8.17 -25.89
CA ASP A 482 -7.10 9.28 -26.69
C ASP A 482 -7.80 10.31 -25.79
N GLU A 483 -7.31 11.54 -25.77
CA GLU A 483 -7.76 12.59 -24.85
C GLU A 483 -9.22 13.01 -25.06
N ASN A 484 -9.78 12.82 -26.28
CA ASN A 484 -11.14 13.22 -26.61
C ASN A 484 -12.14 12.10 -26.32
N THR A 485 -11.78 10.87 -26.65
CA THR A 485 -12.68 9.72 -26.56
C THR A 485 -12.44 8.84 -25.32
N GLY A 486 -11.29 8.98 -24.64
CA GLY A 486 -10.87 8.10 -23.54
C GLY A 486 -10.47 6.70 -24.01
N LYS A 487 -10.40 6.45 -25.34
CA LYS A 487 -10.11 5.14 -25.88
C LYS A 487 -8.63 4.78 -25.71
N MET A 488 -8.38 3.62 -25.11
CA MET A 488 -7.04 3.05 -24.95
C MET A 488 -6.58 2.39 -26.25
N SER A 489 -5.30 2.56 -26.58
CA SER A 489 -4.69 1.94 -27.77
C SER A 489 -3.17 1.78 -27.61
N LYS A 490 -2.53 1.06 -28.56
CA LYS A 490 -1.08 0.92 -28.68
C LYS A 490 -0.36 0.40 -27.43
N ASN A 491 -1.03 -0.41 -26.59
CA ASN A 491 -0.38 -1.00 -25.44
C ASN A 491 0.53 -2.17 -25.83
N SER A 492 1.71 -2.19 -25.24
CA SER A 492 2.73 -3.22 -25.43
C SER A 492 2.65 -4.30 -24.35
N TRP A 493 3.50 -5.32 -24.49
CA TRP A 493 3.61 -6.38 -23.50
C TRP A 493 4.85 -6.16 -22.62
N ILE A 494 4.63 -6.13 -21.32
CA ILE A 494 5.67 -6.36 -20.30
C ILE A 494 5.92 -7.86 -20.28
N ARG A 495 7.19 -8.28 -20.47
CA ARG A 495 7.55 -9.70 -20.57
C ARG A 495 7.34 -10.42 -19.24
N ASP A 496 7.04 -11.71 -19.36
CA ASP A 496 7.05 -12.65 -18.24
C ASP A 496 8.47 -12.84 -17.67
N TYR A 497 8.52 -13.22 -16.42
CA TYR A 497 9.79 -13.53 -15.77
C TYR A 497 9.65 -14.58 -14.68
N PHE A 498 10.77 -15.23 -14.40
CA PHE A 498 10.94 -16.24 -13.39
C PHE A 498 12.13 -15.86 -12.50
N LEU A 499 11.95 -15.91 -11.19
CA LEU A 499 12.97 -15.61 -10.19
C LEU A 499 13.22 -16.84 -9.32
N THR A 500 14.47 -17.00 -8.88
CA THR A 500 14.90 -18.05 -7.97
C THR A 500 15.68 -17.41 -6.83
N ASP A 501 15.25 -17.68 -5.62
CA ASP A 501 15.91 -17.28 -4.39
C ASP A 501 16.37 -18.52 -3.64
N ILE A 502 17.53 -18.46 -3.00
CA ILE A 502 18.05 -19.55 -2.16
C ILE A 502 18.55 -18.99 -0.83
N GLY A 503 18.51 -19.81 0.19
CA GLY A 503 19.08 -19.42 1.48
C GLY A 503 19.27 -20.58 2.45
N MET A 504 19.98 -20.26 3.52
CA MET A 504 20.31 -21.17 4.62
C MET A 504 20.03 -20.47 5.95
N LYS A 505 19.45 -21.19 6.88
CA LYS A 505 19.14 -20.74 8.23
C LYS A 505 19.85 -21.61 9.24
N TYR A 506 20.55 -20.96 10.17
CA TYR A 506 21.21 -21.62 11.27
C TYR A 506 20.74 -21.07 12.60
N ASN A 507 20.24 -21.93 13.47
CA ASN A 507 19.78 -21.61 14.81
C ASN A 507 20.72 -22.27 15.83
N TYR A 508 21.32 -21.49 16.70
CA TYR A 508 22.15 -22.01 17.78
C TYR A 508 21.81 -21.29 19.08
N LYS A 509 21.18 -22.00 20.00
CA LYS A 509 20.69 -21.42 21.26
C LYS A 509 19.82 -20.15 20.99
N LYS A 510 20.35 -19.01 21.37
CA LYS A 510 19.70 -17.68 21.24
C LYS A 510 20.06 -16.94 19.93
N LEU A 511 20.96 -17.50 19.13
CA LEU A 511 21.43 -16.92 17.87
C LEU A 511 20.73 -17.57 16.68
N GLN A 512 20.21 -16.74 15.78
CA GLN A 512 19.75 -17.14 14.47
C GLN A 512 20.55 -16.40 13.40
N ILE A 513 21.02 -17.13 12.40
CA ILE A 513 21.71 -16.60 11.22
C ILE A 513 20.93 -17.04 9.99
N LEU A 514 20.64 -16.10 9.10
CA LEU A 514 20.05 -16.35 7.79
C LEU A 514 20.97 -15.76 6.73
N VAL A 515 21.39 -16.58 5.77
CA VAL A 515 22.20 -16.15 4.62
C VAL A 515 21.47 -16.55 3.36
N GLY A 516 21.41 -15.66 2.36
CA GLY A 516 20.74 -16.01 1.11
C GLY A 516 21.12 -15.14 -0.08
N ILE A 517 20.62 -15.59 -1.23
CA ILE A 517 20.77 -14.91 -2.51
C ILE A 517 19.39 -14.79 -3.13
N ARG A 518 18.96 -13.56 -3.39
CA ARG A 518 17.75 -13.27 -4.18
C ARG A 518 18.11 -13.11 -5.64
N ASN A 519 17.18 -13.50 -6.52
CA ASN A 519 17.39 -13.49 -7.97
C ASN A 519 18.73 -14.16 -8.34
N LEU A 520 18.88 -15.42 -7.95
CA LEU A 520 20.12 -16.22 -8.08
C LEU A 520 20.73 -16.16 -9.49
N PHE A 521 19.91 -16.18 -10.53
CA PHE A 521 20.33 -16.18 -11.93
C PHE A 521 20.51 -14.79 -12.52
N ASP A 522 20.40 -13.73 -11.69
CA ASP A 522 20.49 -12.31 -12.14
C ASP A 522 19.53 -11.99 -13.30
N LYS A 523 18.30 -12.52 -13.23
CA LYS A 523 17.29 -12.35 -14.25
C LYS A 523 16.94 -10.86 -14.38
N ARG A 524 17.06 -10.31 -15.59
CA ARG A 524 16.61 -8.96 -15.93
C ARG A 524 15.13 -8.98 -16.25
N TYR A 525 14.36 -8.09 -15.61
CA TYR A 525 12.92 -7.95 -15.80
C TYR A 525 12.48 -6.51 -15.52
N TYR A 526 11.27 -6.16 -15.95
CA TYR A 526 10.71 -4.83 -15.74
C TYR A 526 9.54 -4.92 -14.76
N THR A 527 9.56 -4.04 -13.76
CA THR A 527 8.44 -3.85 -12.82
C THR A 527 7.44 -2.82 -13.35
N TYR A 528 7.90 -1.93 -14.22
CA TYR A 528 7.09 -0.93 -14.93
C TYR A 528 7.65 -0.72 -16.34
N GLN A 529 6.75 -0.51 -17.30
CA GLN A 529 7.06 -0.16 -18.68
C GLN A 529 5.99 0.80 -19.19
N ASP A 530 6.44 1.92 -19.74
CA ASP A 530 5.65 2.80 -20.59
C ASP A 530 6.37 2.90 -21.92
N SER A 531 5.90 2.11 -22.88
CA SER A 531 6.53 2.02 -24.21
C SER A 531 6.30 3.25 -25.08
N ILE A 532 5.34 4.12 -24.72
CA ILE A 532 5.04 5.35 -25.45
C ILE A 532 6.04 6.46 -25.06
N ASN A 533 6.30 6.59 -23.75
CA ASN A 533 7.21 7.59 -23.22
C ASN A 533 8.65 7.07 -23.06
N ASP A 534 8.93 5.85 -23.51
CA ASP A 534 10.23 5.16 -23.38
C ASP A 534 10.74 5.15 -21.93
N GLN A 535 9.85 4.76 -20.99
CA GLN A 535 10.13 4.75 -19.55
C GLN A 535 10.07 3.31 -19.00
N TYR A 536 11.15 2.90 -18.36
CA TYR A 536 11.30 1.55 -17.80
C TYR A 536 11.83 1.60 -16.37
N LEU A 537 11.23 0.83 -15.47
CA LEU A 537 11.80 0.49 -14.18
C LEU A 537 12.26 -0.96 -14.21
N VAL A 538 13.55 -1.15 -13.98
CA VAL A 538 14.16 -2.48 -13.92
C VAL A 538 13.95 -3.06 -12.54
N GLY A 539 13.58 -4.34 -12.48
CA GLY A 539 13.52 -5.07 -11.22
C GLY A 539 14.91 -5.34 -10.66
N ASN A 540 14.98 -5.63 -9.38
CA ASN A 540 16.24 -5.85 -8.69
C ASN A 540 17.01 -7.04 -9.27
N GLY A 541 18.29 -6.86 -9.55
CA GLY A 541 19.24 -7.91 -9.90
C GLY A 541 19.59 -8.79 -8.71
N ARG A 542 20.63 -9.60 -8.85
CA ARG A 542 21.10 -10.51 -7.80
C ARG A 542 21.50 -9.73 -6.55
N ASN A 543 20.95 -10.17 -5.41
CA ASN A 543 21.20 -9.56 -4.10
C ASN A 543 21.62 -10.63 -3.09
N TYR A 544 22.76 -10.43 -2.48
CA TYR A 544 23.27 -11.26 -1.37
C TYR A 544 22.86 -10.63 -0.06
N TYR A 545 22.42 -11.43 0.92
CA TYR A 545 22.05 -10.90 2.22
C TYR A 545 22.45 -11.83 3.35
N VAL A 546 22.67 -11.23 4.53
CA VAL A 546 22.88 -11.91 5.79
C VAL A 546 22.08 -11.22 6.88
N GLU A 547 21.42 -12.01 7.71
CA GLU A 547 20.66 -11.53 8.86
C GLU A 547 21.14 -12.27 10.12
N PHE A 548 21.38 -11.51 11.19
CA PHE A 548 21.69 -12.02 12.52
C PHE A 548 20.60 -11.58 13.48
N LYS A 549 20.07 -12.51 14.24
CA LYS A 549 19.16 -12.23 15.34
C LYS A 549 19.67 -12.91 16.60
N TYR A 550 19.81 -12.13 17.66
CA TYR A 550 20.19 -12.65 18.97
C TYR A 550 19.13 -12.26 20.01
N ALA A 551 18.54 -13.24 20.69
CA ALA A 551 17.60 -13.06 21.79
C ALA A 551 18.34 -13.28 23.11
N PHE A 552 18.19 -12.37 24.08
CA PHE A 552 18.88 -12.42 25.36
C PHE A 552 18.14 -13.25 26.43
#